data_477887ee51c1a802b97c5c976267c092
#
_entry.id   477887ee51c1a802b97c5c976267c092
#
_cell.length_a   1.000
_cell.length_b   1.000
_cell.length_c   1.000
_cell.angle_alpha   90.00
_cell.angle_beta   90.00
_cell.angle_gamma   90.00
#
_symmetry.space_group_name_H-M   'P 1'
#
loop_
_entity.id
_entity.type
_entity.pdbx_description
1 polymer ?
#
loop_
_entity_poly.entity_id
_entity_poly.type
_entity_poly.pdbx_seq_one_letter_code
_entity_poly.pdbx_strand_id
1 'polypeptide(L)'
;MRIYLLAIVFCISAFCSAAKNDSTAVFQGYSGGMMVHAGYLFGKNPAAVLPSGESISPQGMTIGIGGSLRVNLWKHLRVGCEGFVSTMNCGVTDMKDVLQSGSYIRSGWGGLIADACWRLEKVWPYIGASVGGGAIHTLSVVEGTENDWQPEEWAMLTKQGFGYVDPYIGIDWCLTKRIHMTFRLDWMLAFANNQLLLPTGPRFFFGFMFCH
;
A
#
# COMPACT_ATOMS: atom_id res chain seq x y z
N MET A 1 8.11 15.63 12.79
CA MET A 1 8.27 14.48 13.71
C MET A 1 7.32 14.49 14.90
N ARG A 2 7.11 15.62 15.63
CA ARG A 2 6.21 15.68 16.81
C ARG A 2 4.73 15.43 16.51
N ILE A 3 4.21 15.85 15.37
CA ILE A 3 2.79 15.69 14.99
C ILE A 3 2.43 14.22 14.71
N TYR A 4 3.34 13.46 14.11
CA TYR A 4 3.13 12.04 13.83
C TYR A 4 3.12 11.18 15.11
N LEU A 5 3.94 11.56 16.11
CA LEU A 5 3.95 10.89 17.41
C LEU A 5 2.62 11.09 18.15
N LEU A 6 2.04 12.28 18.08
CA LEU A 6 0.73 12.60 18.66
C LEU A 6 -0.41 11.81 17.97
N ALA A 7 -0.39 11.64 16.67
CA ALA A 7 -1.36 10.85 15.94
C ALA A 7 -1.29 9.36 16.32
N ILE A 8 -0.08 8.81 16.46
CA ILE A 8 0.12 7.43 16.90
C ILE A 8 -0.37 7.23 18.35
N VAL A 9 -0.05 8.16 19.26
CA VAL A 9 -0.51 8.12 20.65
C VAL A 9 -2.03 8.26 20.74
N PHE A 10 -2.65 9.10 19.90
CA PHE A 10 -4.10 9.25 19.86
C PHE A 10 -4.80 7.98 19.34
N CYS A 11 -4.24 7.33 18.30
CA CYS A 11 -4.73 6.03 17.82
C CYS A 11 -4.62 4.96 18.92
N ILE A 12 -3.49 4.87 19.61
CA ILE A 12 -3.28 3.89 20.70
C ILE A 12 -4.25 4.14 21.86
N SER A 13 -4.48 5.39 22.24
CA SER A 13 -5.43 5.72 23.34
C SER A 13 -6.88 5.44 22.97
N ALA A 14 -7.28 5.66 21.71
CA ALA A 14 -8.59 5.27 21.20
C ALA A 14 -8.78 3.75 21.21
N PHE A 15 -7.73 2.98 20.89
CA PHE A 15 -7.74 1.52 20.98
C PHE A 15 -7.91 1.03 22.43
N CYS A 16 -7.22 1.64 23.39
CA CYS A 16 -7.33 1.26 24.81
C CYS A 16 -8.72 1.57 25.41
N SER A 17 -9.40 2.62 24.95
CA SER A 17 -10.74 2.97 25.44
C SER A 17 -11.83 2.05 24.90
N ALA A 18 -11.66 1.47 23.72
CA ALA A 18 -12.59 0.51 23.12
C ALA A 18 -12.53 -0.89 23.75
N ALA A 19 -11.48 -1.18 24.52
CA ALA A 19 -11.25 -2.51 25.12
C ALA A 19 -12.02 -2.77 26.42
N LYS A 20 -12.83 -1.82 26.89
CA LYS A 20 -13.58 -1.94 28.15
C LYS A 20 -15.02 -2.35 27.87
N ASN A 21 -15.29 -3.65 27.71
CA ASN A 21 -16.45 -4.42 28.16
C ASN A 21 -16.74 -5.68 27.34
N ASP A 22 -16.93 -6.77 28.09
CA ASP A 22 -17.69 -7.97 27.76
C ASP A 22 -17.33 -8.79 26.49
N SER A 23 -16.32 -9.61 26.62
CA SER A 23 -16.41 -11.05 26.31
C SER A 23 -15.16 -11.77 26.83
N THR A 24 -15.37 -12.84 27.57
CA THR A 24 -14.34 -13.63 28.25
C THR A 24 -13.39 -14.40 27.32
N ALA A 25 -13.68 -14.46 26.02
CA ALA A 25 -12.83 -15.10 25.04
C ALA A 25 -11.91 -14.10 24.34
N VAL A 26 -10.60 -14.22 24.56
CA VAL A 26 -9.57 -13.40 23.91
C VAL A 26 -9.53 -13.64 22.40
N PHE A 27 -9.64 -14.89 21.97
CA PHE A 27 -9.62 -15.27 20.56
C PHE A 27 -11.05 -15.48 20.04
N GLN A 28 -11.38 -14.83 18.93
CA GLN A 28 -12.70 -14.88 18.31
C GLN A 28 -12.67 -15.31 16.83
N GLY A 29 -11.63 -16.01 16.43
CA GLY A 29 -11.47 -16.51 15.08
C GLY A 29 -10.43 -15.76 14.27
N TYR A 30 -10.30 -16.14 13.03
CA TYR A 30 -9.37 -15.52 12.09
C TYR A 30 -10.02 -15.30 10.73
N SER A 31 -9.45 -14.43 9.96
CA SER A 31 -9.85 -14.19 8.56
C SER A 31 -8.62 -13.97 7.70
N GLY A 32 -8.69 -14.47 6.48
CA GLY A 32 -7.62 -14.28 5.51
C GLY A 32 -8.15 -14.30 4.10
N GLY A 33 -7.49 -13.58 3.21
CA GLY A 33 -7.95 -13.53 1.83
C GLY A 33 -7.08 -12.68 0.92
N MET A 34 -7.54 -12.58 -0.31
CA MET A 34 -6.86 -11.86 -1.38
C MET A 34 -7.63 -10.60 -1.74
N MET A 35 -6.88 -9.56 -2.08
CA MET A 35 -7.42 -8.27 -2.53
C MET A 35 -6.65 -7.80 -3.75
N VAL A 36 -7.37 -7.21 -4.69
CA VAL A 36 -6.81 -6.37 -5.74
C VAL A 36 -6.87 -4.92 -5.30
N HIS A 37 -5.98 -4.09 -5.80
CA HIS A 37 -6.05 -2.66 -5.52
C HIS A 37 -5.71 -1.82 -6.74
N ALA A 38 -6.27 -0.63 -6.75
CA ALA A 38 -5.90 0.46 -7.62
C ALA A 38 -5.57 1.69 -6.77
N GLY A 39 -4.59 2.46 -7.18
CA GLY A 39 -4.17 3.64 -6.45
C GLY A 39 -3.54 4.68 -7.35
N TYR A 40 -3.16 5.79 -6.76
CA TYR A 40 -2.43 6.85 -7.44
C TYR A 40 -1.12 7.13 -6.72
N LEU A 41 -0.03 7.08 -7.47
CA LEU A 41 1.31 7.39 -6.99
C LEU A 41 1.62 8.86 -7.30
N PHE A 42 1.95 9.62 -6.25
CA PHE A 42 2.40 11.00 -6.40
C PHE A 42 3.91 11.05 -6.56
N GLY A 43 4.37 11.49 -7.72
CA GLY A 43 5.80 11.63 -8.05
C GLY A 43 6.46 12.84 -7.41
N LYS A 44 6.49 12.91 -6.08
CA LYS A 44 7.12 14.05 -5.38
C LYS A 44 8.64 14.07 -5.45
N ASN A 45 9.25 12.91 -5.59
CA ASN A 45 10.70 12.74 -5.63
C ASN A 45 11.12 12.11 -6.96
N PRO A 46 12.30 12.47 -7.50
CA PRO A 46 12.76 11.91 -8.75
C PRO A 46 13.01 10.40 -8.63
N ALA A 47 12.53 9.63 -9.59
CA ALA A 47 12.85 8.21 -9.71
C ALA A 47 14.24 7.99 -10.33
N ALA A 48 14.67 8.92 -11.18
CA ALA A 48 15.96 8.91 -11.84
C ALA A 48 16.37 10.34 -12.21
N VAL A 49 17.66 10.57 -12.35
CA VAL A 49 18.23 11.78 -12.91
C VAL A 49 18.87 11.40 -14.24
N LEU A 50 18.41 12.02 -15.31
CA LEU A 50 18.95 11.79 -16.65
C LEU A 50 20.38 12.34 -16.77
N PRO A 51 21.19 11.87 -17.73
CA PRO A 51 22.50 12.45 -18.04
C PRO A 51 22.42 13.95 -18.40
N SER A 52 21.26 14.40 -18.89
CA SER A 52 20.98 15.82 -19.13
C SER A 52 20.83 16.68 -17.87
N GLY A 53 20.77 16.05 -16.66
CA GLY A 53 20.50 16.70 -15.39
C GLY A 53 19.02 16.88 -15.08
N GLU A 54 18.12 16.49 -15.96
CA GLU A 54 16.68 16.47 -15.71
C GLU A 54 16.29 15.32 -14.77
N SER A 55 15.37 15.61 -13.87
CA SER A 55 14.84 14.60 -12.94
C SER A 55 13.47 14.10 -13.39
N ILE A 56 13.31 12.78 -13.44
CA ILE A 56 12.05 12.14 -13.77
C ILE A 56 11.30 11.82 -12.48
N SER A 57 10.13 12.39 -12.31
CA SER A 57 9.23 12.15 -11.17
C SER A 57 7.92 11.54 -11.66
N PRO A 58 7.89 10.23 -11.95
CA PRO A 58 6.71 9.59 -12.51
C PRO A 58 5.57 9.61 -11.51
N GLN A 59 4.38 9.93 -12.01
CA GLN A 59 3.13 9.90 -11.27
C GLN A 59 2.06 9.20 -12.12
N GLY A 60 1.11 8.55 -11.49
CA GLY A 60 0.06 7.89 -12.24
C GLY A 60 -0.67 6.80 -11.47
N MET A 61 -1.56 6.13 -12.21
CA MET A 61 -2.35 5.03 -11.68
C MET A 61 -1.50 3.79 -11.48
N THR A 62 -1.65 3.18 -10.32
CA THR A 62 -1.04 1.89 -9.97
C THR A 62 -2.13 0.84 -9.79
N ILE A 63 -1.84 -0.38 -10.20
CA ILE A 63 -2.70 -1.53 -9.94
C ILE A 63 -1.89 -2.64 -9.30
N GLY A 64 -2.54 -3.46 -8.49
CA GLY A 64 -1.82 -4.54 -7.83
C GLY A 64 -2.72 -5.56 -7.16
N ILE A 65 -2.07 -6.52 -6.54
CA ILE A 65 -2.71 -7.65 -5.87
C ILE A 65 -1.93 -8.02 -4.61
N GLY A 66 -2.60 -8.58 -3.66
CA GLY A 66 -2.00 -9.10 -2.44
C GLY A 66 -3.02 -9.73 -1.54
N GLY A 67 -2.71 -9.79 -0.26
CA GLY A 67 -3.62 -10.36 0.71
C GLY A 67 -3.30 -9.96 2.14
N SER A 68 -4.22 -10.30 3.02
CA SER A 68 -4.03 -10.11 4.46
C SER A 68 -4.55 -11.30 5.25
N LEU A 69 -3.93 -11.52 6.39
CA LEU A 69 -4.37 -12.46 7.41
C LEU A 69 -4.61 -11.67 8.70
N ARG A 70 -5.77 -11.85 9.31
CA ARG A 70 -6.19 -11.16 10.53
C ARG A 70 -6.68 -12.15 11.56
N VAL A 71 -6.28 -11.94 12.79
CA VAL A 71 -6.78 -12.65 13.97
C VAL A 71 -7.69 -11.71 14.73
N ASN A 72 -8.90 -12.16 15.02
CA ASN A 72 -9.87 -11.40 15.79
C ASN A 72 -9.58 -11.60 17.28
N LEU A 73 -9.13 -10.55 17.92
CA LEU A 73 -8.90 -10.52 19.37
C LEU A 73 -9.96 -9.65 20.03
N TRP A 74 -10.55 -10.15 21.09
CA TRP A 74 -11.67 -9.51 21.76
C TRP A 74 -12.81 -9.11 20.81
N LYS A 75 -13.69 -8.24 21.25
CA LYS A 75 -14.90 -7.88 20.50
C LYS A 75 -14.60 -7.01 19.27
N HIS A 76 -13.58 -6.17 19.35
CA HIS A 76 -13.37 -5.09 18.38
C HIS A 76 -11.97 -5.03 17.79
N LEU A 77 -10.99 -5.72 18.34
CA LEU A 77 -9.60 -5.64 17.88
C LEU A 77 -9.29 -6.78 16.90
N ARG A 78 -8.70 -6.43 15.77
CA ARG A 78 -8.06 -7.38 14.87
C ARG A 78 -6.59 -7.01 14.69
N VAL A 79 -5.74 -8.02 14.69
CA VAL A 79 -4.30 -7.88 14.40
C VAL A 79 -3.89 -8.90 13.36
N GLY A 80 -2.86 -8.60 12.60
CA GLY A 80 -2.43 -9.55 11.58
C GLY A 80 -1.27 -9.07 10.76
N CYS A 81 -1.16 -9.60 9.56
CA CYS A 81 -0.14 -9.22 8.59
C CYS A 81 -0.74 -9.11 7.19
N GLU A 82 -0.06 -8.36 6.35
CA GLU A 82 -0.44 -8.17 4.96
C GLU A 82 0.79 -8.12 4.04
N GLY A 83 0.55 -8.39 2.76
CA GLY A 83 1.56 -8.23 1.74
C GLY A 83 0.94 -7.98 0.38
N PHE A 84 1.49 -7.01 -0.36
CA PHE A 84 1.00 -6.57 -1.65
C PHE A 84 2.13 -6.30 -2.63
N VAL A 85 1.79 -6.40 -3.90
CA VAL A 85 2.61 -5.93 -5.01
C VAL A 85 1.79 -4.99 -5.87
N SER A 86 2.43 -3.96 -6.41
CA SER A 86 1.81 -2.95 -7.26
C SER A 86 2.69 -2.67 -8.47
N THR A 87 2.08 -2.34 -9.59
CA THR A 87 2.79 -1.95 -10.81
C THR A 87 2.15 -0.73 -11.44
N MET A 88 2.98 0.09 -12.07
CA MET A 88 2.60 1.21 -12.92
C MET A 88 3.44 1.15 -14.19
N ASN A 89 2.80 1.23 -15.34
CA ASN A 89 3.48 1.36 -16.63
C ASN A 89 3.65 2.84 -16.96
N CYS A 90 4.90 3.32 -16.97
CA CYS A 90 5.21 4.73 -17.18
C CYS A 90 5.13 5.17 -18.65
N GLY A 91 5.33 4.25 -19.59
CA GLY A 91 5.29 4.55 -21.03
C GLY A 91 3.89 4.82 -21.62
N VAL A 92 2.83 4.82 -20.80
CA VAL A 92 1.43 5.03 -21.24
C VAL A 92 0.84 6.32 -20.69
N THR A 93 1.48 6.96 -19.72
CA THR A 93 1.03 8.22 -19.07
C THR A 93 1.65 9.45 -19.72
N ASP A 94 1.30 10.66 -19.25
CA ASP A 94 1.69 11.96 -19.81
C ASP A 94 3.21 12.23 -19.93
N MET A 95 4.04 11.25 -19.60
CA MET A 95 5.51 11.27 -19.72
C MET A 95 6.02 10.69 -21.06
N LYS A 96 5.18 10.62 -22.09
CA LYS A 96 5.51 10.04 -23.40
C LYS A 96 6.73 10.65 -24.08
N ASP A 97 7.05 11.88 -23.74
CA ASP A 97 8.16 12.59 -24.37
C ASP A 97 9.54 12.22 -23.79
N VAL A 98 9.59 11.54 -22.65
CA VAL A 98 10.83 11.23 -21.93
C VAL A 98 11.01 9.74 -21.68
N LEU A 99 9.93 9.00 -21.39
CA LEU A 99 9.99 7.57 -21.09
C LEU A 99 9.35 6.74 -22.19
N GLN A 100 10.11 5.80 -22.72
CA GLN A 100 9.63 4.88 -23.76
C GLN A 100 8.77 3.75 -23.23
N SER A 101 8.09 3.10 -24.16
CA SER A 101 7.40 1.82 -23.97
C SER A 101 8.34 0.82 -23.31
N GLY A 102 7.89 0.20 -22.21
CA GLY A 102 8.70 -0.72 -21.41
C GLY A 102 9.17 -0.14 -20.07
N SER A 103 9.09 1.18 -19.87
CA SER A 103 9.34 1.79 -18.56
C SER A 103 8.26 1.39 -17.57
N TYR A 104 8.64 0.96 -16.38
CA TYR A 104 7.70 0.58 -15.33
C TYR A 104 8.21 0.91 -13.93
N ILE A 105 7.27 1.06 -13.01
CA ILE A 105 7.53 1.08 -11.58
C ILE A 105 6.81 -0.11 -10.96
N ARG A 106 7.54 -0.88 -10.17
CA ARG A 106 6.99 -1.99 -9.41
C ARG A 106 7.35 -1.82 -7.94
N SER A 107 6.36 -1.90 -7.06
CA SER A 107 6.57 -1.88 -5.62
C SER A 107 6.00 -3.14 -4.98
N GLY A 108 6.70 -3.65 -3.97
CA GLY A 108 6.20 -4.71 -3.11
C GLY A 108 6.38 -4.29 -1.66
N TRP A 109 5.38 -4.52 -0.84
CA TRP A 109 5.42 -4.19 0.59
C TRP A 109 4.69 -5.22 1.43
N GLY A 110 5.02 -5.25 2.70
CA GLY A 110 4.34 -6.08 3.67
C GLY A 110 4.62 -5.59 5.09
N GLY A 111 3.70 -5.92 5.99
CA GLY A 111 3.79 -5.44 7.35
C GLY A 111 2.74 -6.04 8.29
N LEU A 112 2.74 -5.51 9.49
CA LEU A 112 1.77 -5.82 10.51
C LEU A 112 0.59 -4.85 10.42
N ILE A 113 -0.60 -5.37 10.66
CA ILE A 113 -1.85 -4.62 10.67
C ILE A 113 -2.52 -4.70 12.03
N ALA A 114 -3.17 -3.62 12.41
CA ALA A 114 -4.07 -3.59 13.55
C ALA A 114 -5.26 -2.69 13.24
N ASP A 115 -6.47 -3.17 13.50
CA ASP A 115 -7.69 -2.40 13.28
C ASP A 115 -8.74 -2.64 14.37
N ALA A 116 -9.59 -1.63 14.54
CA ALA A 116 -10.83 -1.72 15.30
C ALA A 116 -11.98 -2.00 14.33
N CYS A 117 -12.76 -3.04 14.61
CA CYS A 117 -13.87 -3.50 13.79
C CYS A 117 -15.16 -3.54 14.61
N TRP A 118 -16.24 -3.03 14.04
CA TRP A 118 -17.58 -3.07 14.63
C TRP A 118 -18.44 -4.07 13.85
N ARG A 119 -18.78 -5.17 14.49
CA ARG A 119 -19.57 -6.26 13.89
C ARG A 119 -21.06 -5.94 13.97
N LEU A 120 -21.58 -5.31 12.93
CA LEU A 120 -23.00 -5.14 12.70
C LEU A 120 -23.53 -6.35 11.92
N GLU A 121 -24.84 -6.54 11.79
CA GLU A 121 -25.44 -7.77 11.24
C GLU A 121 -24.80 -8.25 9.92
N LYS A 122 -24.71 -7.39 8.90
CA LYS A 122 -24.19 -7.74 7.57
C LYS A 122 -22.97 -6.93 7.15
N VAL A 123 -22.68 -5.84 7.86
CA VAL A 123 -21.63 -4.90 7.49
C VAL A 123 -20.74 -4.66 8.69
N TRP A 124 -19.44 -4.87 8.51
CA TRP A 124 -18.44 -4.70 9.57
C TRP A 124 -17.49 -3.55 9.20
N PRO A 125 -17.83 -2.30 9.54
CA PRO A 125 -16.90 -1.19 9.35
C PRO A 125 -15.69 -1.34 10.25
N TYR A 126 -14.54 -0.90 9.74
CA TYR A 126 -13.29 -0.95 10.48
C TYR A 126 -12.40 0.25 10.14
N ILE A 127 -11.54 0.60 11.10
CA ILE A 127 -10.50 1.60 10.97
C ILE A 127 -9.21 1.07 11.59
N GLY A 128 -8.10 1.30 10.95
CA GLY A 128 -6.82 0.79 11.42
C GLY A 128 -5.63 1.41 10.75
N ALA A 129 -4.49 0.78 10.98
CA ALA A 129 -3.25 1.13 10.33
C ALA A 129 -2.40 -0.12 10.10
N SER A 130 -1.56 -0.07 9.09
CA SER A 130 -0.46 -1.00 8.90
C SER A 130 0.88 -0.30 9.03
N VAL A 131 1.89 -1.06 9.44
CA VAL A 131 3.28 -0.62 9.54
C VAL A 131 4.19 -1.70 9.03
N GLY A 132 5.15 -1.32 8.20
CA GLY A 132 6.04 -2.31 7.62
C GLY A 132 7.09 -1.71 6.71
N GLY A 133 7.52 -2.50 5.76
CA GLY A 133 8.51 -2.11 4.78
C GLY A 133 8.29 -2.74 3.43
N GLY A 134 9.01 -2.22 2.46
CA GLY A 134 8.92 -2.70 1.10
C GLY A 134 10.11 -2.28 0.25
N ALA A 135 10.02 -2.61 -1.01
CA ALA A 135 10.98 -2.18 -2.00
C ALA A 135 10.25 -1.67 -3.25
N ILE A 136 10.81 -0.64 -3.85
CA ILE A 136 10.38 -0.12 -5.14
C ILE A 136 11.48 -0.35 -6.17
N HIS A 137 11.08 -0.81 -7.34
CA HIS A 137 11.93 -1.02 -8.50
C HIS A 137 11.42 -0.16 -9.63
N THR A 138 12.28 0.65 -10.20
CA THR A 138 11.96 1.50 -11.35
C THR A 138 12.86 1.11 -12.51
N LEU A 139 12.28 0.77 -13.64
CA LEU A 139 12.96 0.67 -14.92
C LEU A 139 12.57 1.88 -15.75
N SER A 140 13.53 2.71 -16.06
CA SER A 140 13.38 3.87 -16.95
C SER A 140 14.11 3.59 -18.26
N VAL A 141 13.36 3.49 -19.33
CA VAL A 141 13.89 3.36 -20.71
C VAL A 141 13.75 4.73 -21.35
N VAL A 142 14.87 5.32 -21.77
CA VAL A 142 14.93 6.64 -22.38
C VAL A 142 15.31 6.49 -23.85
N GLU A 143 14.75 7.31 -24.73
CA GLU A 143 15.05 7.30 -26.15
C GLU A 143 16.50 7.72 -26.42
N GLY A 144 17.26 6.86 -27.11
CA GLY A 144 18.57 7.20 -27.61
C GLY A 144 18.46 8.11 -28.84
N THR A 145 19.42 8.98 -29.05
CA THR A 145 19.56 9.71 -30.32
C THR A 145 19.84 8.74 -31.47
N GLU A 146 19.33 9.00 -32.66
CA GLU A 146 19.26 8.13 -33.85
C GLU A 146 20.55 7.39 -34.29
N ASN A 147 21.68 7.57 -33.62
CA ASN A 147 22.98 7.02 -33.99
C ASN A 147 23.55 5.96 -33.06
N ASP A 148 22.84 5.59 -31.97
CA ASP A 148 23.40 4.66 -31.00
C ASP A 148 22.82 3.25 -31.12
N TRP A 149 23.68 2.31 -31.49
CA TRP A 149 23.41 0.89 -31.62
C TRP A 149 23.46 0.10 -30.30
N GLN A 150 23.47 0.80 -29.13
CA GLN A 150 23.55 0.17 -27.82
C GLN A 150 22.33 0.54 -26.95
N PRO A 151 21.21 -0.19 -27.11
CA PRO A 151 20.01 0.09 -26.33
C PRO A 151 20.17 -0.13 -24.82
N GLU A 152 21.21 -0.84 -24.38
CA GLU A 152 21.47 -1.14 -22.97
C GLU A 152 22.01 0.07 -22.17
N GLU A 153 22.61 1.05 -22.82
CA GLU A 153 23.13 2.26 -22.16
C GLU A 153 22.04 3.21 -21.69
N TRP A 154 20.82 3.04 -22.18
CA TRP A 154 19.68 3.94 -21.92
C TRP A 154 18.62 3.37 -20.97
N ALA A 155 18.83 2.18 -20.45
CA ALA A 155 17.94 1.58 -19.46
C ALA A 155 18.51 1.75 -18.04
N MET A 156 17.84 2.55 -17.21
CA MET A 156 18.22 2.75 -15.81
C MET A 156 17.31 1.93 -14.90
N LEU A 157 17.90 0.97 -14.18
CA LEU A 157 17.23 0.20 -13.15
C LEU A 157 17.61 0.73 -11.78
N THR A 158 16.64 1.22 -11.03
CA THR A 158 16.82 1.62 -9.63
C THR A 158 16.05 0.70 -8.70
N LYS A 159 16.62 0.45 -7.52
CA LYS A 159 15.99 -0.31 -6.45
C LYS A 159 16.17 0.42 -5.14
N GLN A 160 15.08 0.62 -4.43
CA GLN A 160 15.09 1.30 -3.13
C GLN A 160 14.18 0.58 -2.14
N GLY A 161 14.68 0.40 -0.91
CA GLY A 161 13.88 0.00 0.23
C GLY A 161 13.19 1.20 0.88
N PHE A 162 12.01 0.99 1.45
CA PHE A 162 11.27 2.00 2.21
C PHE A 162 10.57 1.37 3.41
N GLY A 163 10.38 2.19 4.45
CA GLY A 163 9.43 1.91 5.52
C GLY A 163 8.11 2.62 5.23
N TYR A 164 7.02 2.17 5.83
CA TYR A 164 5.73 2.83 5.67
C TYR A 164 4.87 2.76 6.92
N VAL A 165 3.96 3.74 7.02
CA VAL A 165 2.77 3.72 7.86
C VAL A 165 1.58 3.98 6.95
N ASP A 166 0.54 3.19 7.10
CA ASP A 166 -0.59 3.17 6.19
C ASP A 166 -1.91 3.16 6.98
N PRO A 167 -2.45 4.34 7.35
CA PRO A 167 -3.77 4.44 7.92
C PRO A 167 -4.83 4.06 6.88
N TYR A 168 -5.84 3.31 7.33
CA TYR A 168 -6.92 2.86 6.47
C TYR A 168 -8.28 2.83 7.15
N ILE A 169 -9.32 2.92 6.33
CA ILE A 169 -10.69 2.64 6.69
C ILE A 169 -11.26 1.60 5.74
N GLY A 170 -12.24 0.85 6.18
CA GLY A 170 -12.87 -0.13 5.30
C GLY A 170 -14.16 -0.71 5.84
N ILE A 171 -14.72 -1.58 5.02
CA ILE A 171 -15.98 -2.26 5.29
C ILE A 171 -15.84 -3.71 4.82
N ASP A 172 -16.15 -4.66 5.70
CA ASP A 172 -16.34 -6.05 5.34
C ASP A 172 -17.85 -6.32 5.22
N TRP A 173 -18.29 -6.70 4.04
CA TRP A 173 -19.68 -7.11 3.79
C TRP A 173 -19.80 -8.62 3.91
N CYS A 174 -20.54 -9.08 4.89
CA CYS A 174 -20.77 -10.49 5.16
C CYS A 174 -21.71 -11.10 4.11
N LEU A 175 -21.16 -11.75 3.08
CA LEU A 175 -21.94 -12.47 2.08
C LEU A 175 -22.51 -13.77 2.66
N THR A 176 -21.67 -14.46 3.41
CA THR A 176 -22.01 -15.67 4.18
C THR A 176 -21.32 -15.62 5.54
N LYS A 177 -21.61 -16.59 6.40
CA LYS A 177 -20.89 -16.70 7.69
C LYS A 177 -19.37 -16.91 7.54
N ARG A 178 -18.91 -17.36 6.37
CA ARG A 178 -17.50 -17.70 6.12
C ARG A 178 -16.83 -16.84 5.05
N ILE A 179 -17.58 -16.08 4.28
CA ILE A 179 -17.05 -15.30 3.16
C ILE A 179 -17.53 -13.87 3.31
N HIS A 180 -16.59 -12.96 3.43
CA HIS A 180 -16.84 -11.52 3.44
C HIS A 180 -16.20 -10.90 2.21
N MET A 181 -16.87 -9.92 1.64
CA MET A 181 -16.34 -9.04 0.61
C MET A 181 -15.80 -7.80 1.30
N THR A 182 -14.54 -7.47 1.09
CA THR A 182 -13.87 -6.35 1.74
C THR A 182 -13.63 -5.21 0.77
N PHE A 183 -13.87 -4.00 1.25
CA PHE A 183 -13.54 -2.73 0.62
C PHE A 183 -12.70 -1.93 1.58
N ARG A 184 -11.53 -1.46 1.15
CA ARG A 184 -10.62 -0.68 1.96
C ARG A 184 -10.12 0.52 1.18
N LEU A 185 -10.05 1.65 1.84
CA LEU A 185 -9.38 2.85 1.37
C LEU A 185 -8.23 3.15 2.31
N ASP A 186 -7.05 3.35 1.78
CA ASP A 186 -5.87 3.71 2.55
C ASP A 186 -5.08 4.86 1.94
N TRP A 187 -4.13 5.37 2.73
CA TRP A 187 -3.19 6.39 2.29
C TRP A 187 -1.80 6.05 2.78
N MET A 188 -1.00 5.43 1.93
CA MET A 188 0.37 5.06 2.29
C MET A 188 1.25 6.30 2.50
N LEU A 189 1.88 6.35 3.65
CA LEU A 189 2.92 7.32 4.02
C LEU A 189 4.26 6.58 4.05
N ALA A 190 4.97 6.58 2.94
CA ALA A 190 6.26 5.92 2.82
C ALA A 190 7.40 6.87 3.21
N PHE A 191 8.47 6.31 3.77
CA PHE A 191 9.69 7.02 4.17
C PHE A 191 10.93 6.17 3.89
N ALA A 192 12.02 6.84 3.48
CA ALA A 192 13.33 6.23 3.29
C ALA A 192 14.44 7.24 3.59
N ASN A 193 15.65 6.75 3.82
CA ASN A 193 16.81 7.61 4.07
C ASN A 193 17.24 8.39 2.81
N ASN A 194 17.03 7.81 1.64
CA ASN A 194 17.32 8.44 0.35
C ASN A 194 16.04 9.07 -0.19
N GLN A 195 16.14 10.28 -0.75
CA GLN A 195 14.99 11.03 -1.28
C GLN A 195 14.60 10.59 -2.70
N LEU A 196 14.69 9.30 -3.01
CA LEU A 196 14.20 8.76 -4.26
C LEU A 196 12.67 8.57 -4.22
N LEU A 197 12.10 8.11 -5.32
CA LEU A 197 10.68 7.89 -5.46
C LEU A 197 10.11 7.01 -4.33
N LEU A 198 9.08 7.51 -3.65
CA LEU A 198 8.38 6.79 -2.60
C LEU A 198 6.96 6.47 -3.03
N PRO A 199 6.44 5.26 -2.77
CA PRO A 199 5.09 4.85 -3.15
C PRO A 199 4.03 5.48 -2.21
N THR A 200 3.92 6.81 -2.23
CA THR A 200 2.97 7.56 -1.41
C THR A 200 1.73 7.90 -2.22
N GLY A 201 0.55 7.70 -1.65
CA GLY A 201 -0.72 8.07 -2.28
C GLY A 201 -1.91 7.24 -1.81
N PRO A 202 -3.11 7.61 -2.25
CA PRO A 202 -4.34 6.91 -1.93
C PRO A 202 -4.45 5.62 -2.73
N ARG A 203 -5.03 4.58 -2.09
CA ARG A 203 -5.31 3.30 -2.74
C ARG A 203 -6.66 2.77 -2.30
N PHE A 204 -7.36 2.17 -3.23
CA PHE A 204 -8.62 1.47 -3.01
C PHE A 204 -8.41 -0.02 -3.22
N PHE A 205 -8.86 -0.82 -2.26
CA PHE A 205 -8.76 -2.27 -2.28
C PHE A 205 -10.14 -2.90 -2.33
N PHE A 206 -10.22 -3.97 -3.08
CA PHE A 206 -11.39 -4.82 -3.17
C PHE A 206 -10.97 -6.30 -3.15
N GLY A 207 -11.69 -7.14 -2.40
CA GLY A 207 -11.37 -8.56 -2.36
C GLY A 207 -12.30 -9.39 -1.51
N PHE A 208 -11.89 -10.61 -1.26
CA PHE A 208 -12.64 -11.58 -0.48
C PHE A 208 -11.81 -12.09 0.69
N MET A 209 -12.44 -12.16 1.84
CA MET A 209 -11.87 -12.66 3.08
C MET A 209 -12.65 -13.91 3.51
N PHE A 210 -11.93 -14.97 3.80
CA PHE A 210 -12.47 -16.22 4.36
C PHE A 210 -12.34 -16.14 5.87
N CYS A 211 -13.45 -16.36 6.58
CA CYS A 211 -13.55 -16.23 8.04
C CYS A 211 -13.81 -17.59 8.69
N HIS A 212 -13.15 -17.82 9.83
CA HIS A 212 -13.30 -19.01 10.66
C HIS A 212 -13.42 -18.66 12.13
#